data_822cd30dca4c0f872f134a542aee79f9
#
_entry.id   822cd30dca4c0f872f134a542aee79f9
#
_cell.length_a   1.000
_cell.length_b   1.000
_cell.length_c   1.000
_cell.angle_alpha   90.00
_cell.angle_beta   90.00
_cell.angle_gamma   90.00
#
_symmetry.space_group_name_H-M   'P 1'
#
loop_
_entity.id
_entity.type
_entity.pdbx_description
1 polymer ?
#
loop_
_entity_poly.entity_id
_entity_poly.type
_entity_poly.pdbx_seq_one_letter_code
_entity_poly.pdbx_strand_id
1 'polypeptide(L)'
;MKHALWLVTVWATINLAHADRLIEVPTGRLIYPERLTLEAGLLTGTPKRERAFVNLRVGGLLELQGARTGFENRLELYGIQYSLYPEIPGYAPGVSVGVADVFDRSAQGRGYYLAVSYGIAALGANPLDHDLRVHLGFGWEGMPSFFIGFDIPLTNQLFLRAEHTGERINAALAWRPSNQIELRGAVIRDRTSWSIMIQLWEE
;
A
#
# COMPACT_ATOMS: atom_id res chain seq x y z
N MET A 1 14.11 -4.29 -34.14
CA MET A 1 13.94 -3.02 -33.39
C MET A 1 12.48 -2.57 -33.20
N LYS A 2 11.47 -3.15 -33.90
CA LYS A 2 10.05 -2.75 -33.73
C LYS A 2 9.36 -3.34 -32.49
N HIS A 3 9.89 -4.40 -31.88
CA HIS A 3 9.26 -5.05 -30.74
C HIS A 3 9.62 -4.41 -29.39
N ALA A 4 10.71 -3.67 -29.28
CA ALA A 4 11.09 -2.95 -28.06
C ALA A 4 10.20 -1.73 -27.78
N LEU A 5 9.66 -1.10 -28.83
CA LEU A 5 8.78 0.07 -28.69
C LEU A 5 7.39 -0.29 -28.11
N TRP A 6 6.92 -1.51 -28.39
CA TRP A 6 5.64 -2.00 -27.86
C TRP A 6 5.66 -2.29 -26.37
N LEU A 7 6.79 -2.73 -25.86
CA LEU A 7 6.95 -2.95 -24.41
C LEU A 7 6.89 -1.64 -23.64
N VAL A 8 7.49 -0.57 -24.15
CA VAL A 8 7.47 0.75 -23.49
C VAL A 8 6.07 1.38 -23.56
N THR A 9 5.33 1.18 -24.64
CA THR A 9 3.98 1.76 -24.79
C THR A 9 2.93 1.05 -23.92
N VAL A 10 3.09 -0.25 -23.65
CA VAL A 10 2.19 -0.99 -22.75
C VAL A 10 2.40 -0.57 -21.28
N TRP A 11 3.60 -0.11 -20.90
CA TRP A 11 3.88 0.39 -19.55
C TRP A 11 3.30 1.78 -19.29
N ALA A 12 3.11 2.60 -20.32
CA ALA A 12 2.61 3.97 -20.18
C ALA A 12 1.10 4.06 -19.86
N THR A 13 0.37 2.94 -19.86
CA THR A 13 -1.08 2.92 -19.58
C THR A 13 -1.45 2.31 -18.22
N ILE A 14 -0.48 2.13 -17.31
CA ILE A 14 -0.76 1.66 -15.95
C ILE A 14 -1.28 2.86 -15.14
N ASN A 15 -2.55 2.87 -14.86
CA ASN A 15 -3.24 3.92 -14.11
C ASN A 15 -3.22 3.65 -12.59
N LEU A 16 -3.10 4.69 -11.81
CA LEU A 16 -2.55 4.81 -10.47
C LEU A 16 -3.62 4.93 -9.35
N ALA A 17 -3.59 4.22 -8.24
CA ALA A 17 -4.24 4.55 -6.97
C ALA A 17 -3.89 3.70 -5.75
N HIS A 18 -3.65 4.30 -4.68
CA HIS A 18 -3.48 4.02 -3.26
C HIS A 18 -2.08 4.31 -2.71
N ALA A 19 -2.06 5.12 -1.62
CA ALA A 19 -0.91 5.48 -0.79
C ALA A 19 -0.15 4.26 -0.29
N ASP A 20 0.95 4.52 0.36
CA ASP A 20 1.60 3.48 1.17
C ASP A 20 0.52 2.83 2.02
N ARG A 21 0.25 1.59 1.73
CA ARG A 21 -0.83 0.83 2.34
C ARG A 21 -0.30 -0.47 2.92
N LEU A 22 -0.86 -0.88 4.03
CA LEU A 22 -0.47 -2.13 4.65
C LEU A 22 -0.89 -3.32 3.76
N ILE A 23 -2.17 -3.57 3.60
CA ILE A 23 -2.78 -4.52 2.66
C ILE A 23 -3.85 -3.79 1.83
N GLU A 24 -4.87 -3.24 2.49
CA GLU A 24 -5.92 -2.39 1.91
C GLU A 24 -6.04 -1.04 2.61
N VAL A 25 -5.64 -0.91 3.89
CA VAL A 25 -5.73 0.34 4.63
C VAL A 25 -4.54 1.25 4.37
N PRO A 26 -4.75 2.58 4.28
CA PRO A 26 -3.67 3.54 4.17
C PRO A 26 -2.84 3.61 5.45
N THR A 27 -1.60 4.03 5.32
CA THR A 27 -0.70 4.24 6.46
C THR A 27 -0.43 5.73 6.68
N GLY A 28 0.04 6.08 7.87
CA GLY A 28 0.48 7.45 8.19
C GLY A 28 1.86 7.78 7.61
N ARG A 29 2.45 6.90 6.83
CA ARG A 29 3.73 7.06 6.16
C ARG A 29 3.53 7.43 4.71
N LEU A 30 4.53 8.07 4.15
CA LEU A 30 4.77 8.03 2.69
C LEU A 30 5.73 6.89 2.37
N ILE A 31 5.73 6.46 1.12
CA ILE A 31 6.79 5.59 0.62
C ILE A 31 8.14 6.31 0.81
N TYR A 32 9.06 5.71 1.54
CA TYR A 32 10.38 6.27 1.81
C TYR A 32 11.39 5.16 2.10
N PRO A 33 12.57 5.24 1.55
CA PRO A 33 13.11 6.29 0.66
C PRO A 33 12.68 6.16 -0.80
N GLU A 34 11.79 5.24 -1.10
CA GLU A 34 11.33 4.95 -2.45
C GLU A 34 10.57 6.14 -3.04
N ARG A 35 10.68 6.31 -4.35
CA ARG A 35 9.89 7.29 -5.10
C ARG A 35 8.73 6.69 -5.87
N LEU A 36 8.88 5.45 -6.30
CA LEU A 36 7.89 4.74 -7.09
C LEU A 36 7.76 3.31 -6.60
N THR A 37 6.55 2.90 -6.30
CA THR A 37 6.22 1.52 -6.00
C THR A 37 5.22 1.00 -7.02
N LEU A 38 5.51 -0.14 -7.60
CA LEU A 38 4.65 -0.86 -8.53
C LEU A 38 4.26 -2.20 -7.90
N GLU A 39 2.97 -2.50 -7.82
CA GLU A 39 2.49 -3.80 -7.35
C GLU A 39 1.56 -4.40 -8.41
N ALA A 40 1.78 -5.66 -8.75
CA ALA A 40 0.88 -6.46 -9.57
C ALA A 40 0.49 -7.72 -8.81
N GLY A 41 -0.78 -8.09 -8.85
CA GLY A 41 -1.28 -9.22 -8.10
C GLY A 41 -2.54 -9.84 -8.66
N LEU A 42 -2.86 -11.01 -8.11
CA LEU A 42 -4.04 -11.79 -8.44
C LEU A 42 -4.83 -12.05 -7.17
N LEU A 43 -6.12 -11.76 -7.20
CA LEU A 43 -7.08 -12.16 -6.19
C LEU A 43 -7.79 -13.43 -6.69
N THR A 44 -7.64 -14.54 -5.97
CA THR A 44 -8.24 -15.81 -6.33
C THR A 44 -9.74 -15.82 -5.97
N GLY A 45 -10.49 -16.74 -6.56
CA GLY A 45 -11.93 -16.87 -6.36
C GLY A 45 -12.68 -16.72 -7.68
N THR A 46 -14.00 -16.73 -7.62
CA THR A 46 -14.85 -16.58 -8.79
C THR A 46 -15.62 -15.25 -8.70
N PRO A 47 -15.40 -14.32 -9.64
CA PRO A 47 -14.38 -14.35 -10.70
C PRO A 47 -12.98 -14.01 -10.15
N LYS A 48 -11.94 -14.52 -10.79
CA LYS A 48 -10.55 -14.08 -10.56
C LYS A 48 -10.44 -12.60 -10.91
N ARG A 49 -9.67 -11.85 -10.13
CA ARG A 49 -9.44 -10.42 -10.38
C ARG A 49 -7.96 -10.12 -10.31
N GLU A 50 -7.44 -9.56 -11.37
CA GLU A 50 -6.12 -8.97 -11.40
C GLU A 50 -6.16 -7.62 -10.69
N ARG A 51 -5.06 -7.28 -10.04
CA ARG A 51 -4.88 -6.03 -9.32
C ARG A 51 -3.52 -5.44 -9.70
N ALA A 52 -3.50 -4.17 -9.97
CA ALA A 52 -2.26 -3.42 -10.16
C ALA A 52 -2.33 -2.15 -9.34
N PHE A 53 -1.21 -1.78 -8.73
CA PHE A 53 -1.09 -0.56 -7.95
C PHE A 53 0.21 0.15 -8.29
N VAL A 54 0.16 1.45 -8.24
CA VAL A 54 1.34 2.30 -8.38
C VAL A 54 1.25 3.41 -7.35
N ASN A 55 2.31 3.68 -6.64
CA ASN A 55 2.44 4.85 -5.79
C ASN A 55 3.63 5.66 -6.28
N LEU A 56 3.44 6.95 -6.39
CA LEU A 56 4.45 7.91 -6.80
C LEU A 56 4.57 9.00 -5.75
N ARG A 57 5.75 9.13 -5.14
CA ARG A 57 6.06 10.24 -4.25
C ARG A 57 6.48 11.47 -5.06
N VAL A 58 5.82 12.58 -4.80
CA VAL A 58 6.10 13.86 -5.45
C VAL A 58 6.62 14.84 -4.40
N GLY A 59 7.89 15.17 -4.49
CA GLY A 59 8.55 15.99 -3.46
C GLY A 59 8.62 15.28 -2.10
N GLY A 60 8.67 16.04 -1.02
CA GLY A 60 8.88 15.51 0.33
C GLY A 60 7.65 14.96 1.03
N LEU A 61 6.45 15.45 0.70
CA LEU A 61 5.25 15.27 1.54
C LEU A 61 4.02 14.80 0.79
N LEU A 62 4.04 14.72 -0.54
CA LEU A 62 2.89 14.34 -1.36
C LEU A 62 3.11 12.97 -1.99
N GLU A 63 2.07 12.15 -1.99
CA GLU A 63 2.04 10.87 -2.69
C GLU A 63 0.79 10.79 -3.56
N LEU A 64 1.00 10.41 -4.82
CA LEU A 64 -0.05 10.13 -5.78
C LEU A 64 -0.19 8.62 -5.93
N GLN A 65 -1.42 8.19 -6.08
CA GLN A 65 -1.77 6.78 -6.02
C GLN A 65 -2.65 6.38 -7.17
N GLY A 66 -2.44 5.17 -7.66
CA GLY A 66 -3.21 4.57 -8.70
C GLY A 66 -3.49 3.08 -8.45
N ALA A 67 -4.78 2.60 -8.53
CA ALA A 67 -5.14 1.19 -8.54
C ALA A 67 -6.02 0.84 -9.71
N ARG A 68 -5.83 -0.37 -10.18
CA ARG A 68 -6.69 -1.00 -11.18
C ARG A 68 -7.06 -2.40 -10.74
N THR A 69 -8.34 -2.72 -10.85
CA THR A 69 -8.85 -4.07 -10.56
C THR A 69 -9.70 -4.56 -11.71
N GLY A 70 -9.40 -5.80 -12.20
CA GLY A 70 -10.09 -6.47 -13.29
C GLY A 70 -9.71 -5.97 -14.68
N PHE A 71 -9.61 -6.90 -15.65
CA PHE A 71 -9.35 -6.54 -17.05
C PHE A 71 -10.63 -6.28 -17.83
N GLU A 72 -11.72 -6.97 -17.53
CA GLU A 72 -12.98 -6.85 -18.26
C GLU A 72 -13.86 -5.71 -17.74
N ASN A 73 -14.07 -5.64 -16.42
CA ASN A 73 -14.76 -4.52 -15.76
C ASN A 73 -13.73 -3.68 -15.03
N ARG A 74 -13.08 -2.80 -15.76
CA ARG A 74 -11.98 -1.97 -15.28
C ARG A 74 -12.48 -0.95 -14.26
N LEU A 75 -12.14 -1.17 -12.99
CA LEU A 75 -12.27 -0.14 -11.97
C LEU A 75 -10.90 0.51 -11.78
N GLU A 76 -10.82 1.79 -12.08
CA GLU A 76 -9.61 2.61 -11.89
C GLU A 76 -9.89 3.61 -10.79
N LEU A 77 -9.07 3.56 -9.74
CA LEU A 77 -9.17 4.44 -8.58
C LEU A 77 -7.93 5.30 -8.49
N TYR A 78 -8.08 6.52 -8.04
CA TYR A 78 -7.00 7.47 -7.86
C TYR A 78 -7.08 8.05 -6.46
N GLY A 79 -5.94 8.21 -5.82
CA GLY A 79 -5.84 8.76 -4.49
C GLY A 79 -4.69 9.77 -4.38
N ILE A 80 -4.78 10.57 -3.35
CA ILE A 80 -3.77 11.56 -2.98
C ILE A 80 -3.59 11.47 -1.48
N GLN A 81 -2.33 11.40 -1.04
CA GLN A 81 -1.98 11.46 0.37
C GLN A 81 -0.97 12.59 0.59
N TYR A 82 -1.17 13.32 1.67
CA TYR A 82 -0.26 14.35 2.13
C TYR A 82 0.21 14.04 3.55
N SER A 83 1.52 14.01 3.76
CA SER A 83 2.11 13.83 5.08
C SER A 83 2.12 15.15 5.82
N LEU A 84 1.39 15.20 6.93
CA LEU A 84 1.42 16.34 7.86
C LEU A 84 2.68 16.32 8.70
N TYR A 85 3.05 15.12 9.17
CA TYR A 85 4.26 14.86 9.95
C TYR A 85 4.89 13.56 9.47
N PRO A 86 6.14 13.57 8.98
CA PRO A 86 6.85 12.35 8.63
C PRO A 86 7.13 11.50 9.89
N GLU A 87 7.04 10.20 9.75
CA GLU A 87 7.43 9.27 10.83
C GLU A 87 8.92 9.39 11.12
N ILE A 88 9.27 9.46 12.41
CA ILE A 88 10.63 9.28 12.90
C ILE A 88 10.60 8.02 13.77
N PRO A 89 11.05 6.86 13.24
CA PRO A 89 10.93 5.58 13.91
C PRO A 89 11.48 5.63 15.35
N GLY A 90 10.70 5.12 16.30
CA GLY A 90 11.03 5.14 17.73
C GLY A 90 10.87 6.49 18.45
N TYR A 91 10.62 7.60 17.72
CA TYR A 91 10.55 8.95 18.32
C TYR A 91 9.21 9.65 18.05
N ALA A 92 8.76 9.67 16.83
CA ALA A 92 7.55 10.41 16.48
C ALA A 92 6.67 9.64 15.48
N PRO A 93 5.34 9.65 15.66
CA PRO A 93 4.43 9.03 14.69
C PRO A 93 4.42 9.81 13.38
N GLY A 94 4.28 9.09 12.27
CA GLY A 94 3.92 9.67 11.00
C GLY A 94 2.42 9.93 10.96
N VAL A 95 2.02 11.09 10.47
CA VAL A 95 0.61 11.48 10.33
C VAL A 95 0.35 11.94 8.91
N SER A 96 -0.66 11.36 8.28
CA SER A 96 -1.04 11.69 6.92
C SER A 96 -2.55 11.88 6.80
N VAL A 97 -2.94 12.73 5.88
CA VAL A 97 -4.33 12.89 5.42
C VAL A 97 -4.41 12.52 3.94
N GLY A 98 -5.53 11.97 3.53
CA GLY A 98 -5.67 11.60 2.14
C GLY A 98 -7.10 11.52 1.64
N VAL A 99 -7.18 11.39 0.33
CA VAL A 99 -8.43 11.18 -0.41
C VAL A 99 -8.25 9.93 -1.25
N ALA A 100 -9.09 8.94 -1.01
CA ALA A 100 -9.23 7.76 -1.86
C ALA A 100 -10.35 8.01 -2.88
N ASP A 101 -10.20 7.41 -4.07
CA ASP A 101 -11.16 7.55 -5.16
C ASP A 101 -11.56 9.01 -5.46
N VAL A 102 -10.56 9.82 -5.76
CA VAL A 102 -10.71 11.27 -6.03
C VAL A 102 -11.80 11.56 -7.07
N PHE A 103 -12.01 10.66 -8.02
CA PHE A 103 -12.97 10.82 -9.12
C PHE A 103 -14.32 10.15 -8.87
N ASP A 104 -14.55 9.59 -7.66
CA ASP A 104 -15.84 8.99 -7.29
C ASP A 104 -16.29 7.87 -8.24
N ARG A 105 -15.40 6.94 -8.55
CA ARG A 105 -15.64 5.87 -9.53
C ARG A 105 -16.03 4.53 -8.92
N SER A 106 -15.75 4.34 -7.63
CA SER A 106 -16.12 3.12 -6.92
C SER A 106 -17.55 3.15 -6.39
N ALA A 107 -18.09 1.99 -6.08
CA ALA A 107 -19.40 1.89 -5.44
C ALA A 107 -19.41 2.47 -4.01
N GLN A 108 -18.25 2.58 -3.37
CA GLN A 108 -18.08 3.20 -2.06
C GLN A 108 -18.02 4.73 -2.15
N GLY A 109 -17.71 5.26 -3.34
CA GLY A 109 -17.54 6.68 -3.55
C GLY A 109 -16.20 7.20 -3.06
N ARG A 110 -16.05 8.52 -3.14
CA ARG A 110 -14.88 9.23 -2.63
C ARG A 110 -14.80 9.08 -1.12
N GLY A 111 -13.62 8.77 -0.62
CA GLY A 111 -13.36 8.62 0.81
C GLY A 111 -12.23 9.52 1.28
N TYR A 112 -12.35 10.04 2.48
CA TYR A 112 -11.32 10.84 3.14
C TYR A 112 -10.78 10.06 4.33
N TYR A 113 -9.52 10.28 4.68
CA TYR A 113 -8.92 9.63 5.84
C TYR A 113 -7.83 10.45 6.50
N LEU A 114 -7.66 10.19 7.79
CA LEU A 114 -6.51 10.52 8.60
C LEU A 114 -5.85 9.21 9.00
N ALA A 115 -4.56 9.05 8.77
CA ALA A 115 -3.80 7.88 9.14
C ALA A 115 -2.58 8.27 9.99
N VAL A 116 -2.30 7.44 10.99
CA VAL A 116 -1.16 7.57 11.88
C VAL A 116 -0.37 6.27 11.85
N SER A 117 0.95 6.35 11.75
CA SER A 117 1.85 5.20 11.83
C SER A 117 2.92 5.44 12.85
N TYR A 118 3.23 4.42 13.64
CA TYR A 118 4.28 4.50 14.65
C TYR A 118 5.11 3.21 14.67
N GLY A 119 6.41 3.37 14.44
CA GLY A 119 7.40 2.30 14.61
C GLY A 119 7.78 2.17 16.07
N ILE A 120 7.54 1.01 16.64
CA ILE A 120 7.93 0.64 17.98
C ILE A 120 9.30 -0.04 17.87
N ALA A 121 10.34 0.63 18.32
CA ALA A 121 11.67 0.03 18.39
C ALA A 121 11.57 -1.26 19.21
N ALA A 122 12.06 -2.37 18.69
CA ALA A 122 12.02 -3.65 19.39
C ALA A 122 12.67 -3.50 20.77
N LEU A 123 11.92 -3.77 21.81
CA LEU A 123 12.41 -3.77 23.20
C LEU A 123 13.39 -4.93 23.37
N GLY A 124 14.67 -4.65 23.16
CA GLY A 124 15.75 -5.62 23.31
C GLY A 124 16.61 -5.71 22.05
N ALA A 125 17.90 -5.84 22.28
CA ALA A 125 18.98 -5.86 21.31
C ALA A 125 18.88 -6.97 20.23
N ASN A 126 17.80 -7.03 19.53
CA ASN A 126 17.67 -7.90 18.38
C ASN A 126 17.85 -7.04 17.14
N PRO A 127 18.89 -7.29 16.34
CA PRO A 127 19.25 -6.46 15.19
C PRO A 127 18.35 -6.75 13.97
N LEU A 128 17.04 -6.85 14.18
CA LEU A 128 16.13 -6.73 13.06
C LEU A 128 16.17 -5.24 12.67
N ASP A 129 16.66 -4.93 11.49
CA ASP A 129 16.72 -3.58 10.95
C ASP A 129 15.31 -2.97 10.72
N HIS A 130 14.27 -3.62 11.22
CA HIS A 130 12.88 -3.27 11.00
C HIS A 130 12.11 -3.24 12.33
N ASP A 131 11.44 -2.12 12.57
CA ASP A 131 10.56 -1.93 13.72
C ASP A 131 9.22 -2.64 13.52
N LEU A 132 8.65 -3.14 14.63
CA LEU A 132 7.22 -3.41 14.70
C LEU A 132 6.47 -2.09 14.44
N ARG A 133 5.52 -2.07 13.51
CA ARG A 133 4.70 -0.88 13.26
C ARG A 133 3.24 -1.11 13.54
N VAL A 134 2.64 -0.07 14.09
CA VAL A 134 1.20 0.04 14.28
C VAL A 134 0.68 1.16 13.39
N HIS A 135 -0.41 0.90 12.72
CA HIS A 135 -1.12 1.85 11.85
C HIS A 135 -2.53 2.02 12.40
N LEU A 136 -2.95 3.25 12.60
CA LEU A 136 -4.29 3.62 13.03
C LEU A 136 -4.86 4.64 12.07
N GLY A 137 -6.16 4.60 11.84
CA GLY A 137 -6.76 5.63 11.02
C GLY A 137 -8.25 5.74 11.19
N PHE A 138 -8.72 6.91 10.79
CA PHE A 138 -10.11 7.28 10.76
C PHE A 138 -10.47 7.72 9.35
N GLY A 139 -11.59 7.22 8.86
CA GLY A 139 -12.12 7.60 7.57
C GLY A 139 -13.56 8.06 7.66
N TRP A 140 -14.00 8.68 6.60
CA TRP A 140 -15.39 9.10 6.42
C TRP A 140 -15.76 9.06 4.94
N GLU A 141 -17.05 9.10 4.65
CA GLU A 141 -17.62 8.85 3.33
C GLU A 141 -17.27 7.46 2.80
N GLY A 142 -16.58 7.32 1.67
CA GLY A 142 -16.18 6.05 1.05
C GLY A 142 -15.09 5.26 1.77
N MET A 143 -14.62 5.71 2.94
CA MET A 143 -13.63 5.00 3.77
C MET A 143 -14.25 4.43 5.04
N PRO A 144 -13.70 3.32 5.58
CA PRO A 144 -14.10 2.82 6.89
C PRO A 144 -13.90 3.90 7.97
N SER A 145 -14.87 4.03 8.89
CA SER A 145 -14.82 5.03 9.97
C SER A 145 -13.62 4.84 10.90
N PHE A 146 -13.11 3.61 11.02
CA PHE A 146 -11.91 3.27 11.78
C PHE A 146 -11.19 2.10 11.11
N PHE A 147 -9.86 2.13 11.14
CA PHE A 147 -9.02 1.01 10.73
C PHE A 147 -7.75 0.93 11.59
N ILE A 148 -7.25 -0.28 11.75
CA ILE A 148 -6.01 -0.56 12.47
C ILE A 148 -5.20 -1.59 11.69
N GLY A 149 -3.89 -1.48 11.74
CA GLY A 149 -2.99 -2.42 11.11
C GLY A 149 -1.67 -2.61 11.82
N PHE A 150 -1.01 -3.70 11.53
CA PHE A 150 0.26 -4.10 12.10
C PHE A 150 1.20 -4.59 11.00
N ASP A 151 2.44 -4.15 11.02
CA ASP A 151 3.54 -4.68 10.24
C ASP A 151 4.58 -5.26 11.21
N ILE A 152 4.66 -6.58 11.26
CA ILE A 152 5.42 -7.34 12.26
C ILE A 152 6.60 -8.01 11.56
N PRO A 153 7.84 -7.57 11.78
CA PRO A 153 9.01 -8.24 11.23
C PRO A 153 9.20 -9.59 11.94
N LEU A 154 9.18 -10.68 11.20
CA LEU A 154 9.52 -12.01 11.69
C LEU A 154 11.00 -12.30 11.51
N THR A 155 11.59 -11.80 10.44
CA THR A 155 13.03 -11.79 10.14
C THR A 155 13.37 -10.52 9.38
N ASN A 156 14.64 -10.30 9.00
CA ASN A 156 15.05 -9.18 8.17
C ASN A 156 14.40 -9.19 6.76
N GLN A 157 13.85 -10.32 6.32
CA GLN A 157 13.24 -10.47 5.02
C GLN A 157 11.77 -10.90 5.05
N LEU A 158 11.27 -11.35 6.20
CA LEU A 158 9.91 -11.89 6.31
C LEU A 158 9.09 -11.05 7.28
N PHE A 159 7.90 -10.63 6.82
CA PHE A 159 6.99 -9.76 7.55
C PHE A 159 5.60 -10.37 7.59
N LEU A 160 4.98 -10.34 8.75
CA LEU A 160 3.56 -10.61 8.91
C LEU A 160 2.82 -9.26 8.97
N ARG A 161 1.83 -9.10 8.12
CA ARG A 161 0.94 -7.94 8.13
C ARG A 161 -0.46 -8.36 8.49
N ALA A 162 -1.10 -7.61 9.33
CA ALA A 162 -2.50 -7.81 9.68
C ALA A 162 -3.20 -6.46 9.74
N GLU A 163 -4.44 -6.41 9.30
CA GLU A 163 -5.25 -5.20 9.37
C GLU A 163 -6.71 -5.52 9.65
N HIS A 164 -7.38 -4.62 10.33
CA HIS A 164 -8.83 -4.59 10.48
C HIS A 164 -9.34 -3.32 9.80
N THR A 165 -10.19 -3.49 8.80
CA THR A 165 -10.70 -2.39 7.95
C THR A 165 -12.00 -1.76 8.48
N GLY A 166 -12.29 -1.93 9.78
CA GLY A 166 -13.59 -1.56 10.35
C GLY A 166 -14.64 -2.67 10.23
N GLU A 167 -14.59 -3.46 9.17
CA GLU A 167 -15.56 -4.54 8.91
C GLU A 167 -14.91 -5.93 8.86
N ARG A 168 -13.67 -6.01 8.44
CA ARG A 168 -12.99 -7.28 8.12
C ARG A 168 -11.55 -7.29 8.56
N ILE A 169 -11.04 -8.49 8.78
CA ILE A 169 -9.62 -8.73 9.03
C ILE A 169 -8.99 -9.25 7.74
N ASN A 170 -7.90 -8.63 7.35
CA ASN A 170 -7.01 -9.12 6.30
C ASN A 170 -5.65 -9.47 6.92
N ALA A 171 -4.98 -10.46 6.37
CA ALA A 171 -3.63 -10.84 6.79
C ALA A 171 -2.76 -11.15 5.58
N ALA A 172 -1.46 -10.89 5.68
CA ALA A 172 -0.52 -11.15 4.62
C ALA A 172 0.84 -11.58 5.19
N LEU A 173 1.51 -12.47 4.48
CA LEU A 173 2.91 -12.78 4.65
C LEU A 173 3.66 -12.15 3.49
N ALA A 174 4.63 -11.29 3.79
CA ALA A 174 5.45 -10.59 2.81
C ALA A 174 6.90 -11.05 2.93
N TRP A 175 7.50 -11.46 1.83
CA TRP A 175 8.91 -11.81 1.74
C TRP A 175 9.65 -10.82 0.85
N ARG A 176 10.71 -10.22 1.39
CA ARG A 176 11.59 -9.25 0.72
C ARG A 176 12.95 -9.86 0.46
N PRO A 177 13.16 -10.56 -0.67
CA PRO A 177 14.47 -11.12 -1.03
C PRO A 177 15.52 -10.02 -1.26
N SER A 178 15.09 -8.82 -1.60
CA SER A 178 15.92 -7.62 -1.73
C SER A 178 15.14 -6.36 -1.32
N ASN A 179 15.83 -5.24 -1.19
CA ASN A 179 15.19 -3.95 -0.88
C ASN A 179 14.25 -3.45 -1.97
N GLN A 180 14.36 -4.00 -3.18
CA GLN A 180 13.57 -3.58 -4.34
C GLN A 180 12.38 -4.48 -4.63
N ILE A 181 12.34 -5.70 -4.10
CA ILE A 181 11.33 -6.69 -4.44
C ILE A 181 10.65 -7.22 -3.18
N GLU A 182 9.33 -7.21 -3.17
CA GLU A 182 8.52 -7.87 -2.17
C GLU A 182 7.54 -8.84 -2.85
N LEU A 183 7.50 -10.07 -2.39
CA LEU A 183 6.49 -11.07 -2.75
C LEU A 183 5.52 -11.19 -1.59
N ARG A 184 4.22 -11.12 -1.87
CA ARG A 184 3.18 -11.13 -0.84
C ARG A 184 2.13 -12.19 -1.12
N GLY A 185 1.86 -13.04 -0.12
CA GLY A 185 0.68 -13.88 -0.05
C GLY A 185 -0.28 -13.32 0.99
N ALA A 186 -1.54 -13.10 0.64
CA ALA A 186 -2.50 -12.49 1.54
C ALA A 186 -3.85 -13.21 1.52
N VAL A 187 -4.59 -13.11 2.61
CA VAL A 187 -6.02 -13.40 2.69
C VAL A 187 -6.74 -12.07 2.83
N ILE A 188 -7.53 -11.71 1.83
CA ILE A 188 -8.25 -10.45 1.73
C ILE A 188 -9.72 -10.79 1.51
N ARG A 189 -10.59 -10.41 2.46
CA ARG A 189 -12.03 -10.68 2.36
C ARG A 189 -12.33 -12.15 2.06
N ASP A 190 -11.72 -13.06 2.81
CA ASP A 190 -11.83 -14.53 2.65
C ASP A 190 -11.34 -15.08 1.30
N ARG A 191 -10.54 -14.31 0.57
CA ARG A 191 -9.93 -14.71 -0.71
C ARG A 191 -8.42 -14.65 -0.60
N THR A 192 -7.76 -15.63 -1.17
CA THR A 192 -6.30 -15.61 -1.28
C THR A 192 -5.86 -14.63 -2.37
N SER A 193 -4.86 -13.85 -2.09
CA SER A 193 -4.22 -12.93 -3.04
C SER A 193 -2.73 -13.20 -3.08
N TRP A 194 -2.15 -13.09 -4.26
CA TRP A 194 -0.71 -13.12 -4.48
C TRP A 194 -0.29 -11.86 -5.22
N SER A 195 0.77 -11.22 -4.78
CA SER A 195 1.29 -10.06 -5.48
C SER A 195 2.82 -10.01 -5.44
N ILE A 196 3.36 -9.32 -6.43
CA ILE A 196 4.75 -8.88 -6.49
C ILE A 196 4.76 -7.35 -6.47
N MET A 197 5.61 -6.79 -5.64
CA MET A 197 5.84 -5.36 -5.55
C MET A 197 7.29 -5.07 -5.93
N ILE A 198 7.48 -4.04 -6.71
CA ILE A 198 8.79 -3.50 -7.10
C ILE A 198 8.88 -2.08 -6.57
N GLN A 199 9.95 -1.79 -5.85
CA GLN A 199 10.25 -0.49 -5.28
C GLN A 199 11.44 0.11 -6.02
N LEU A 200 11.28 1.30 -6.58
CA LEU A 200 12.31 2.02 -7.29
C LEU A 200 12.75 3.22 -6.47
N TRP A 201 14.05 3.33 -6.28
CA TRP A 201 14.72 4.37 -5.51
C TRP A 201 15.25 5.46 -6.44
N GLU A 202 15.45 6.64 -5.91
CA GLU A 202 16.33 7.61 -6.52
C GLU A 202 17.72 7.42 -5.94
N GLU A 203 18.71 7.29 -6.81
CA GLU A 203 20.13 7.36 -6.44
C GLU A 203 20.55 8.79 -6.05
#